data_508c62eaab2a57633b1d137e97991650
#
_entry.id   508c62eaab2a57633b1d137e97991650
#
_cell.length_a   1.000
_cell.length_b   1.000
_cell.length_c   1.000
_cell.angle_alpha   90.00
_cell.angle_beta   90.00
_cell.angle_gamma   90.00
#
_symmetry.space_group_name_H-M   'P 1'
#
loop_
_entity.id
_entity.type
_entity.pdbx_description
1 polymer ?
#
loop_
_entity_poly.entity_id
_entity_poly.type
_entity_poly.pdbx_seq_one_letter_code
_entity_poly.pdbx_strand_id
1 'polypeptide(L)'
;MDTIFSAKAWATVWQYRATFLNGLLNTLESAVVGLAIAMIIGFAIGLMATSGKRALQAVARVYVEFFQNTPLILQVCFLYYALAYSGVRITVVVIGFVSLGLYHGAYVGEVVRAGIQSIPAGQFDAARSQGFGYAETMRAIILLQTVKIILPPMVNQVVALIKNTSCLYIIGGADLIATTYNFVTGESTGGAYGPAYLVGGLLFFLVCYPLSMMAGRWERRLKERDRQVVTAIEEQEGGDAA
;
A
#
# COMPACT_ATOMS: atom_id res chain seq x y z
N MET A 1 -16.95 -23.24 33.06
CA MET A 1 -16.03 -22.36 32.28
C MET A 1 -16.45 -22.45 30.83
N ASP A 2 -17.10 -21.42 30.31
CA ASP A 2 -17.37 -21.35 28.88
C ASP A 2 -16.01 -21.22 28.19
N THR A 3 -15.72 -22.16 27.30
CA THR A 3 -14.47 -22.08 26.52
C THR A 3 -14.52 -20.87 25.59
N ILE A 4 -13.34 -20.24 25.30
CA ILE A 4 -13.21 -19.10 24.39
C ILE A 4 -13.92 -19.35 23.05
N PHE A 5 -14.09 -20.61 22.66
CA PHE A 5 -14.74 -21.06 21.43
C PHE A 5 -16.07 -21.81 21.68
N SER A 6 -16.84 -21.38 22.67
CA SER A 6 -18.15 -22.01 22.95
C SER A 6 -19.13 -21.89 21.78
N ALA A 7 -20.08 -22.84 21.67
CA ALA A 7 -21.12 -22.77 20.64
C ALA A 7 -21.94 -21.46 20.74
N LYS A 8 -22.15 -20.95 21.97
CA LYS A 8 -22.82 -19.69 22.23
C LYS A 8 -22.03 -18.52 21.63
N ALA A 9 -20.71 -18.50 21.81
CA ALA A 9 -19.84 -17.44 21.25
C ALA A 9 -19.89 -17.41 19.70
N TRP A 10 -19.89 -18.58 19.06
CA TRP A 10 -20.07 -18.69 17.60
C TRP A 10 -21.45 -18.23 17.14
N ALA A 11 -22.52 -18.62 17.86
CA ALA A 11 -23.88 -18.17 17.55
C ALA A 11 -24.01 -16.64 17.64
N THR A 12 -23.40 -16.03 18.67
CA THR A 12 -23.38 -14.57 18.81
C THR A 12 -22.68 -13.89 17.62
N VAL A 13 -21.51 -14.34 17.22
CA VAL A 13 -20.79 -13.78 16.06
C VAL A 13 -21.60 -13.95 14.78
N TRP A 14 -22.24 -15.11 14.59
CA TRP A 14 -23.11 -15.35 13.42
C TRP A 14 -24.31 -14.41 13.39
N GLN A 15 -24.95 -14.19 14.54
CA GLN A 15 -26.06 -13.24 14.66
C GLN A 15 -25.67 -11.82 14.22
N TYR A 16 -24.47 -11.38 14.59
CA TYR A 16 -23.92 -10.03 14.28
C TYR A 16 -23.01 -10.01 13.05
N ARG A 17 -23.07 -10.99 12.17
CA ARG A 17 -22.19 -11.06 10.99
C ARG A 17 -22.20 -9.81 10.11
N ALA A 18 -23.34 -9.12 10.01
CA ALA A 18 -23.46 -7.87 9.26
C ALA A 18 -22.55 -6.76 9.82
N THR A 19 -22.34 -6.72 11.14
CA THR A 19 -21.45 -5.76 11.78
C THR A 19 -20.02 -5.96 11.31
N PHE A 20 -19.52 -7.19 11.24
CA PHE A 20 -18.18 -7.50 10.72
C PHE A 20 -18.04 -7.17 9.22
N LEU A 21 -19.09 -7.44 8.44
CA LEU A 21 -19.09 -7.08 7.02
C LEU A 21 -19.05 -5.56 6.82
N ASN A 22 -19.78 -4.79 7.63
CA ASN A 22 -19.73 -3.33 7.59
C ASN A 22 -18.34 -2.82 8.01
N GLY A 23 -17.72 -3.41 9.05
CA GLY A 23 -16.34 -3.10 9.42
C GLY A 23 -15.34 -3.37 8.29
N LEU A 24 -15.52 -4.47 7.55
CA LEU A 24 -14.72 -4.79 6.38
C LEU A 24 -14.95 -3.76 5.26
N LEU A 25 -16.18 -3.36 4.99
CA LEU A 25 -16.48 -2.33 3.99
C LEU A 25 -15.82 -1.00 4.33
N ASN A 26 -15.87 -0.56 5.59
CA ASN A 26 -15.20 0.64 6.07
C ASN A 26 -13.67 0.54 5.93
N THR A 27 -13.10 -0.65 6.18
CA THR A 27 -11.69 -0.95 5.92
C THR A 27 -11.34 -0.75 4.44
N LEU A 28 -12.14 -1.33 3.54
CA LEU A 28 -11.92 -1.24 2.10
C LEU A 28 -12.13 0.18 1.57
N GLU A 29 -13.13 0.90 2.06
CA GLU A 29 -13.33 2.32 1.72
C GLU A 29 -12.11 3.15 2.11
N SER A 30 -11.65 3.02 3.36
CA SER A 30 -10.46 3.72 3.85
C SER A 30 -9.22 3.35 3.05
N ALA A 31 -9.08 2.08 2.67
CA ALA A 31 -7.98 1.62 1.86
C ALA A 31 -8.01 2.19 0.43
N VAL A 32 -9.17 2.23 -0.22
CA VAL A 32 -9.30 2.75 -1.60
C VAL A 32 -9.00 4.24 -1.65
N VAL A 33 -9.59 5.03 -0.74
CA VAL A 33 -9.38 6.48 -0.72
C VAL A 33 -7.95 6.81 -0.30
N GLY A 34 -7.43 6.16 0.74
CA GLY A 34 -6.04 6.31 1.17
C GLY A 34 -5.05 5.93 0.07
N LEU A 35 -5.32 4.85 -0.70
CA LEU A 35 -4.52 4.45 -1.84
C LEU A 35 -4.53 5.50 -2.96
N ALA A 36 -5.70 6.07 -3.28
CA ALA A 36 -5.79 7.11 -4.30
C ALA A 36 -4.90 8.32 -3.94
N ILE A 37 -4.95 8.76 -2.68
CA ILE A 37 -4.08 9.83 -2.18
C ILE A 37 -2.60 9.39 -2.24
N ALA A 38 -2.29 8.19 -1.77
CA ALA A 38 -0.93 7.64 -1.79
C ALA A 38 -0.35 7.55 -3.20
N MET A 39 -1.15 7.17 -4.18
CA MET A 39 -0.74 7.12 -5.60
C MET A 39 -0.39 8.50 -6.13
N ILE A 40 -1.26 9.50 -5.91
CA ILE A 40 -1.01 10.88 -6.37
C ILE A 40 0.29 11.43 -5.76
N ILE A 41 0.42 11.34 -4.44
CA ILE A 41 1.60 11.83 -3.73
C ILE A 41 2.85 11.02 -4.12
N GLY A 42 2.74 9.70 -4.11
CA GLY A 42 3.88 8.81 -4.37
C GLY A 42 4.43 8.95 -5.80
N PHE A 43 3.57 9.06 -6.80
CA PHE A 43 4.04 9.34 -8.16
C PHE A 43 4.75 10.69 -8.25
N ALA A 44 4.22 11.74 -7.63
CA ALA A 44 4.88 13.04 -7.58
C ALA A 44 6.26 12.95 -6.89
N ILE A 45 6.33 12.31 -5.72
CA ILE A 45 7.57 12.11 -4.95
C ILE A 45 8.59 11.27 -5.73
N GLY A 46 8.17 10.16 -6.34
CA GLY A 46 9.05 9.31 -7.14
C GLY A 46 9.66 10.04 -8.35
N LEU A 47 8.84 10.84 -9.06
CA LEU A 47 9.32 11.69 -10.16
C LEU A 47 10.27 12.81 -9.67
N MET A 48 9.97 13.43 -8.53
CA MET A 48 10.86 14.42 -7.91
C MET A 48 12.20 13.79 -7.52
N ALA A 49 12.19 12.58 -6.95
CA ALA A 49 13.38 11.87 -6.52
C ALA A 49 14.31 11.47 -7.69
N THR A 50 13.76 11.28 -8.90
CA THR A 50 14.51 10.92 -10.10
C THR A 50 14.78 12.11 -11.03
N SER A 51 14.32 13.32 -10.68
CA SER A 51 14.55 14.54 -11.46
C SER A 51 16.03 14.94 -11.45
N GLY A 52 16.48 15.66 -12.48
CA GLY A 52 17.84 16.24 -12.52
C GLY A 52 18.07 17.41 -11.56
N LYS A 53 17.04 17.81 -10.77
CA LYS A 53 17.09 19.00 -9.89
C LYS A 53 17.34 18.59 -8.45
N ARG A 54 18.52 18.93 -7.90
CA ARG A 54 18.93 18.62 -6.51
C ARG A 54 17.90 19.04 -5.44
N ALA A 55 17.27 20.21 -5.62
CA ALA A 55 16.25 20.69 -4.68
C ALA A 55 15.03 19.77 -4.61
N LEU A 56 14.52 19.28 -5.76
CA LEU A 56 13.40 18.35 -5.81
C LEU A 56 13.77 16.99 -5.19
N GLN A 57 14.98 16.49 -5.47
CA GLN A 57 15.48 15.27 -4.85
C GLN A 57 15.58 15.40 -3.33
N ALA A 58 16.05 16.55 -2.82
CA ALA A 58 16.15 16.81 -1.39
C ALA A 58 14.76 16.79 -0.71
N VAL A 59 13.77 17.49 -1.29
CA VAL A 59 12.39 17.49 -0.78
C VAL A 59 11.80 16.07 -0.76
N ALA A 60 11.95 15.32 -1.86
CA ALA A 60 11.47 13.96 -1.94
C ALA A 60 12.14 13.06 -0.88
N ARG A 61 13.44 13.19 -0.67
CA ARG A 61 14.19 12.43 0.33
C ARG A 61 13.69 12.74 1.75
N VAL A 62 13.57 14.01 2.12
CA VAL A 62 13.08 14.41 3.44
C VAL A 62 11.69 13.84 3.71
N TYR A 63 10.80 13.92 2.73
CA TYR A 63 9.46 13.35 2.84
C TYR A 63 9.51 11.83 3.07
N VAL A 64 10.24 11.10 2.23
CA VAL A 64 10.33 9.63 2.33
C VAL A 64 10.96 9.21 3.65
N GLU A 65 12.09 9.82 4.04
CA GLU A 65 12.79 9.51 5.27
C GLU A 65 11.92 9.80 6.51
N PHE A 66 11.16 10.89 6.51
CA PHE A 66 10.26 11.21 7.63
C PHE A 66 9.14 10.18 7.78
N PHE A 67 8.39 9.92 6.70
CA PHE A 67 7.22 9.04 6.78
C PHE A 67 7.58 7.56 6.96
N GLN A 68 8.71 7.10 6.40
CA GLN A 68 9.14 5.70 6.55
C GLN A 68 9.80 5.40 7.90
N ASN A 69 10.43 6.38 8.53
CA ASN A 69 11.14 6.19 9.80
C ASN A 69 10.32 6.60 11.04
N THR A 70 9.05 6.96 10.87
CA THR A 70 8.15 7.23 11.99
C THR A 70 6.95 6.26 11.97
N PRO A 71 6.49 5.77 13.15
CA PRO A 71 5.35 4.85 13.19
C PRO A 71 4.07 5.49 12.67
N LEU A 72 3.33 4.80 11.79
CA LEU A 72 2.04 5.28 11.28
C LEU A 72 1.07 5.66 12.40
N ILE A 73 1.00 4.86 13.46
CA ILE A 73 0.09 5.11 14.59
C ILE A 73 0.37 6.47 15.26
N LEU A 74 1.64 6.87 15.38
CA LEU A 74 2.02 8.19 15.92
C LEU A 74 1.59 9.32 14.96
N GLN A 75 1.74 9.11 13.66
CA GLN A 75 1.32 10.10 12.67
C GLN A 75 -0.20 10.30 12.68
N VAL A 76 -0.98 9.21 12.78
CA VAL A 76 -2.43 9.23 12.90
C VAL A 76 -2.86 9.99 14.15
N CYS A 77 -2.29 9.65 15.32
CA CYS A 77 -2.58 10.32 16.59
C CYS A 77 -2.20 11.80 16.54
N PHE A 78 -1.00 12.10 16.02
CA PHE A 78 -0.53 13.49 15.92
C PHE A 78 -1.49 14.33 15.07
N LEU A 79 -1.87 13.84 13.89
CA LEU A 79 -2.76 14.58 13.00
C LEU A 79 -4.15 14.79 13.64
N TYR A 80 -4.68 13.75 14.29
CA TYR A 80 -5.96 13.81 14.98
C TYR A 80 -5.95 14.87 16.09
N TYR A 81 -5.00 14.78 17.02
CA TYR A 81 -4.94 15.70 18.16
C TYR A 81 -4.53 17.11 17.76
N ALA A 82 -3.58 17.27 16.83
CA ALA A 82 -3.16 18.59 16.36
C ALA A 82 -4.32 19.37 15.72
N LEU A 83 -5.15 18.71 14.91
CA LEU A 83 -6.35 19.33 14.33
C LEU A 83 -7.41 19.64 15.39
N ALA A 84 -7.66 18.70 16.32
CA ALA A 84 -8.62 18.91 17.40
C ALA A 84 -8.23 20.10 18.29
N TYR A 85 -6.97 20.22 18.69
CA TYR A 85 -6.45 21.34 19.48
C TYR A 85 -6.46 22.67 18.71
N SER A 86 -6.32 22.63 17.39
CA SER A 86 -6.41 23.83 16.54
C SER A 86 -7.85 24.29 16.28
N GLY A 87 -8.85 23.63 16.86
CA GLY A 87 -10.27 23.95 16.67
C GLY A 87 -10.82 23.52 15.31
N VAL A 88 -10.05 22.81 14.50
CA VAL A 88 -10.46 22.31 13.19
C VAL A 88 -11.25 21.01 13.36
N ARG A 89 -12.53 21.03 13.00
CA ARG A 89 -13.41 19.87 13.08
C ARG A 89 -13.33 19.05 11.80
N ILE A 90 -12.57 17.96 11.82
CA ILE A 90 -12.48 16.98 10.72
C ILE A 90 -12.93 15.63 11.25
N THR A 91 -13.64 14.86 10.42
CA THR A 91 -14.08 13.52 10.81
C THR A 91 -12.89 12.56 10.89
N VAL A 92 -12.99 11.57 11.80
CA VAL A 92 -11.97 10.49 11.93
C VAL A 92 -11.70 9.79 10.60
N VAL A 93 -12.74 9.61 9.79
CA VAL A 93 -12.65 8.99 8.46
C VAL A 93 -11.70 9.77 7.55
N VAL A 94 -11.85 11.10 7.46
CA VAL A 94 -10.98 11.95 6.63
C VAL A 94 -9.55 11.96 7.16
N ILE A 95 -9.37 12.01 8.48
CA ILE A 95 -8.03 11.89 9.08
C ILE A 95 -7.38 10.56 8.71
N GLY A 96 -8.16 9.47 8.72
CA GLY A 96 -7.72 8.16 8.27
C GLY A 96 -7.24 8.17 6.81
N PHE A 97 -8.05 8.71 5.90
CA PHE A 97 -7.69 8.81 4.49
C PHE A 97 -6.38 9.58 4.26
N VAL A 98 -6.25 10.73 4.91
CA VAL A 98 -5.06 11.59 4.78
C VAL A 98 -3.83 10.92 5.38
N SER A 99 -3.93 10.37 6.59
CA SER A 99 -2.80 9.71 7.26
C SER A 99 -2.30 8.50 6.47
N LEU A 100 -3.21 7.64 6.02
CA LEU A 100 -2.87 6.48 5.18
C LEU A 100 -2.25 6.93 3.85
N GLY A 101 -2.83 7.96 3.24
CA GLY A 101 -2.35 8.52 1.98
C GLY A 101 -0.94 9.10 2.08
N LEU A 102 -0.67 9.89 3.12
CA LEU A 102 0.66 10.46 3.37
C LEU A 102 1.69 9.37 3.67
N TYR A 103 1.37 8.44 4.56
CA TYR A 103 2.28 7.37 4.93
C TYR A 103 2.61 6.47 3.74
N HIS A 104 1.61 5.92 3.09
CA HIS A 104 1.81 5.03 1.93
C HIS A 104 2.31 5.78 0.69
N GLY A 105 2.09 7.09 0.59
CA GLY A 105 2.67 7.94 -0.45
C GLY A 105 4.20 7.89 -0.47
N ALA A 106 4.84 7.81 0.70
CA ALA A 106 6.29 7.66 0.80
C ALA A 106 6.78 6.31 0.24
N TYR A 107 6.08 5.22 0.55
CA TYR A 107 6.41 3.89 0.03
C TYR A 107 6.13 3.76 -1.46
N VAL A 108 5.02 4.30 -1.94
CA VAL A 108 4.72 4.37 -3.38
C VAL A 108 5.78 5.20 -4.11
N GLY A 109 6.20 6.33 -3.53
CA GLY A 109 7.27 7.17 -4.10
C GLY A 109 8.58 6.42 -4.26
N GLU A 110 8.95 5.61 -3.27
CA GLU A 110 10.14 4.79 -3.32
C GLU A 110 10.03 3.66 -4.37
N VAL A 111 8.86 3.02 -4.49
CA VAL A 111 8.59 2.02 -5.53
C VAL A 111 8.71 2.64 -6.93
N VAL A 112 8.15 3.84 -7.14
CA VAL A 112 8.25 4.56 -8.41
C VAL A 112 9.70 4.95 -8.71
N ARG A 113 10.42 5.50 -7.72
CA ARG A 113 11.84 5.86 -7.85
C ARG A 113 12.68 4.65 -8.25
N ALA A 114 12.54 3.54 -7.52
CA ALA A 114 13.27 2.31 -7.80
C ALA A 114 12.93 1.74 -9.18
N GLY A 115 11.66 1.78 -9.58
CA GLY A 115 11.22 1.36 -10.90
C GLY A 115 11.83 2.17 -12.04
N ILE A 116 11.89 3.51 -11.90
CA ILE A 116 12.53 4.37 -12.90
C ILE A 116 14.05 4.10 -12.96
N GLN A 117 14.69 3.93 -11.82
CA GLN A 117 16.13 3.67 -11.74
C GLN A 117 16.54 2.28 -12.23
N SER A 118 15.62 1.32 -12.29
CA SER A 118 15.88 -0.01 -12.86
C SER A 118 15.92 -0.03 -14.39
N ILE A 119 15.48 1.05 -15.06
CA ILE A 119 15.56 1.14 -16.51
C ILE A 119 17.02 1.37 -16.94
N PRO A 120 17.56 0.56 -17.86
CA PRO A 120 18.94 0.72 -18.33
C PRO A 120 19.23 2.12 -18.87
N ALA A 121 20.39 2.69 -18.50
CA ALA A 121 20.82 4.01 -18.95
C ALA A 121 20.83 4.17 -20.48
N GLY A 122 21.13 3.09 -21.21
CA GLY A 122 21.10 3.07 -22.67
C GLY A 122 19.74 3.45 -23.29
N GLN A 123 18.62 3.25 -22.57
CA GLN A 123 17.31 3.71 -23.03
C GLN A 123 17.22 5.25 -23.06
N PHE A 124 17.82 5.91 -22.07
CA PHE A 124 17.90 7.37 -22.03
C PHE A 124 18.84 7.90 -23.12
N ASP A 125 19.98 7.24 -23.34
CA ASP A 125 20.97 7.67 -24.33
C ASP A 125 20.45 7.44 -25.75
N ALA A 126 19.79 6.32 -26.04
CA ALA A 126 19.15 6.06 -27.30
C ALA A 126 18.06 7.08 -27.64
N ALA A 127 17.20 7.41 -26.68
CA ALA A 127 16.18 8.42 -26.85
C ALA A 127 16.79 9.79 -27.16
N ARG A 128 17.85 10.18 -26.42
CA ARG A 128 18.56 11.44 -26.65
C ARG A 128 19.21 11.49 -28.05
N SER A 129 19.79 10.38 -28.51
CA SER A 129 20.38 10.29 -29.84
C SER A 129 19.36 10.44 -30.96
N GLN A 130 18.10 10.10 -30.69
CA GLN A 130 16.97 10.30 -31.60
C GLN A 130 16.32 11.70 -31.47
N GLY A 131 16.87 12.60 -30.65
CA GLY A 131 16.39 13.97 -30.47
C GLY A 131 15.26 14.14 -29.45
N PHE A 132 14.90 13.09 -28.69
CA PHE A 132 13.89 13.21 -27.65
C PHE A 132 14.37 14.11 -26.51
N GLY A 133 13.51 15.05 -26.08
CA GLY A 133 13.71 15.80 -24.85
C GLY A 133 13.46 14.95 -23.60
N TYR A 134 13.93 15.40 -22.44
CA TYR A 134 13.77 14.65 -21.18
C TYR A 134 12.32 14.29 -20.87
N ALA A 135 11.39 15.25 -20.98
CA ALA A 135 9.98 15.02 -20.69
C ALA A 135 9.34 14.01 -21.66
N GLU A 136 9.74 14.04 -22.91
CA GLU A 136 9.26 13.13 -23.95
C GLU A 136 9.82 11.72 -23.73
N THR A 137 11.11 11.60 -23.45
CA THR A 137 11.76 10.33 -23.06
C THR A 137 11.06 9.71 -21.84
N MET A 138 10.83 10.50 -20.79
CA MET A 138 10.15 10.03 -19.59
C MET A 138 8.74 9.52 -19.92
N ARG A 139 7.94 10.31 -20.65
CA ARG A 139 6.53 9.99 -20.92
C ARG A 139 6.37 8.85 -21.91
N ALA A 140 7.13 8.83 -22.99
CA ALA A 140 6.93 7.91 -24.10
C ALA A 140 7.68 6.57 -23.94
N ILE A 141 8.78 6.56 -23.18
CA ILE A 141 9.66 5.37 -23.10
C ILE A 141 9.78 4.88 -21.67
N ILE A 142 10.25 5.71 -20.75
CA ILE A 142 10.66 5.28 -19.42
C ILE A 142 9.46 4.90 -18.55
N LEU A 143 8.45 5.77 -18.43
CA LEU A 143 7.29 5.50 -17.58
C LEU A 143 6.48 4.31 -18.06
N LEU A 144 6.38 4.07 -19.37
CA LEU A 144 5.69 2.90 -19.90
C LEU A 144 6.36 1.58 -19.51
N GLN A 145 7.69 1.56 -19.45
CA GLN A 145 8.46 0.42 -18.98
C GLN A 145 8.37 0.30 -17.46
N THR A 146 8.54 1.43 -16.75
CA THR A 146 8.47 1.51 -15.29
C THR A 146 7.17 0.94 -14.74
N VAL A 147 6.01 1.28 -15.32
CA VAL A 147 4.70 0.79 -14.85
C VAL A 147 4.66 -0.74 -14.77
N LYS A 148 5.22 -1.44 -15.76
CA LYS A 148 5.26 -2.91 -15.75
C LYS A 148 6.10 -3.48 -14.61
N ILE A 149 7.21 -2.81 -14.29
CA ILE A 149 8.15 -3.23 -13.24
C ILE A 149 7.57 -2.98 -11.85
N ILE A 150 6.89 -1.84 -11.66
CA ILE A 150 6.38 -1.46 -10.35
C ILE A 150 5.06 -2.14 -9.95
N LEU A 151 4.34 -2.75 -10.90
CA LEU A 151 3.04 -3.37 -10.61
C LEU A 151 3.08 -4.38 -9.45
N PRO A 152 4.00 -5.38 -9.40
CA PRO A 152 4.03 -6.32 -8.29
C PRO A 152 4.30 -5.64 -6.92
N PRO A 153 5.33 -4.79 -6.74
CA PRO A 153 5.52 -4.09 -5.47
C PRO A 153 4.38 -3.13 -5.12
N MET A 154 3.67 -2.56 -6.11
CA MET A 154 2.48 -1.73 -5.84
C MET A 154 1.33 -2.54 -5.23
N VAL A 155 1.09 -3.77 -5.71
CA VAL A 155 0.07 -4.65 -5.09
C VAL A 155 0.45 -4.98 -3.64
N ASN A 156 1.74 -5.16 -3.34
CA ASN A 156 2.20 -5.34 -1.96
C ASN A 156 1.92 -4.10 -1.09
N GLN A 157 2.03 -2.89 -1.66
CA GLN A 157 1.65 -1.65 -0.97
C GLN A 157 0.14 -1.57 -0.72
N VAL A 158 -0.70 -2.01 -1.66
CA VAL A 158 -2.16 -2.11 -1.46
C VAL A 158 -2.49 -3.02 -0.28
N VAL A 159 -1.87 -4.21 -0.22
CA VAL A 159 -2.07 -5.17 0.87
C VAL A 159 -1.59 -4.60 2.21
N ALA A 160 -0.45 -3.91 2.23
CA ALA A 160 0.07 -3.26 3.42
C ALA A 160 -0.87 -2.14 3.90
N LEU A 161 -1.40 -1.32 2.98
CA LEU A 161 -2.33 -0.24 3.27
C LEU A 161 -3.63 -0.79 3.87
N ILE A 162 -4.23 -1.84 3.29
CA ILE A 162 -5.43 -2.50 3.83
C ILE A 162 -5.20 -2.93 5.29
N LYS A 163 -4.07 -3.54 5.59
CA LYS A 163 -3.74 -3.94 6.97
C LYS A 163 -3.50 -2.74 7.89
N ASN A 164 -2.92 -1.68 7.38
CA ASN A 164 -2.61 -0.47 8.14
C ASN A 164 -3.84 0.40 8.47
N THR A 165 -5.00 0.17 7.83
CA THR A 165 -6.26 0.79 8.29
C THR A 165 -6.54 0.49 9.76
N SER A 166 -6.07 -0.65 10.28
CA SER A 166 -6.21 -1.03 11.68
C SER A 166 -5.63 -0.02 12.67
N CYS A 167 -4.69 0.84 12.25
CA CYS A 167 -4.18 1.92 13.08
C CYS A 167 -5.23 2.99 13.41
N LEU A 168 -6.30 3.07 12.61
CA LEU A 168 -7.38 4.05 12.81
C LEU A 168 -8.23 3.76 14.04
N TYR A 169 -8.23 2.52 14.54
CA TYR A 169 -8.89 2.12 15.77
C TYR A 169 -8.54 3.04 16.94
N ILE A 170 -7.27 3.48 17.06
CA ILE A 170 -6.80 4.30 18.20
C ILE A 170 -7.49 5.68 18.30
N ILE A 171 -7.96 6.21 17.17
CA ILE A 171 -8.65 7.50 17.09
C ILE A 171 -10.17 7.37 16.96
N GLY A 172 -10.71 6.14 17.19
CA GLY A 172 -12.15 5.86 17.10
C GLY A 172 -12.62 5.60 15.67
N GLY A 173 -11.75 5.06 14.79
CA GLY A 173 -12.13 4.56 13.46
C GLY A 173 -13.16 3.44 13.53
N ALA A 174 -13.84 3.19 12.41
CA ALA A 174 -14.88 2.17 12.27
C ALA A 174 -14.44 1.01 11.36
N ASP A 175 -13.14 0.79 11.24
CA ASP A 175 -12.57 -0.32 10.48
C ASP A 175 -12.88 -1.69 11.11
N LEU A 176 -12.48 -2.77 10.45
CA LEU A 176 -12.76 -4.12 10.92
C LEU A 176 -12.15 -4.44 12.29
N ILE A 177 -10.96 -3.89 12.60
CA ILE A 177 -10.34 -4.08 13.93
C ILE A 177 -11.10 -3.33 15.00
N ALA A 178 -11.46 -2.06 14.78
CA ALA A 178 -12.29 -1.28 15.69
C ALA A 178 -13.64 -1.97 15.93
N THR A 179 -14.28 -2.45 14.86
CA THR A 179 -15.52 -3.22 14.92
C THR A 179 -15.36 -4.48 15.77
N THR A 180 -14.30 -5.25 15.54
CA THR A 180 -14.04 -6.49 16.30
C THR A 180 -13.81 -6.19 17.78
N TYR A 181 -13.01 -5.17 18.10
CA TYR A 181 -12.74 -4.75 19.46
C TYR A 181 -14.02 -4.30 20.19
N ASN A 182 -14.80 -3.40 19.58
CA ASN A 182 -16.04 -2.90 20.14
C ASN A 182 -17.07 -4.02 20.35
N PHE A 183 -17.08 -5.00 19.44
CA PHE A 183 -17.93 -6.18 19.55
C PHE A 183 -17.58 -7.02 20.78
N VAL A 184 -16.31 -7.31 21.03
CA VAL A 184 -15.89 -8.16 22.14
C VAL A 184 -15.95 -7.45 23.51
N THR A 185 -15.89 -6.12 23.51
CA THR A 185 -16.00 -5.29 24.73
C THR A 185 -17.42 -4.81 25.02
N GLY A 186 -18.36 -5.01 24.09
CA GLY A 186 -19.76 -4.59 24.25
C GLY A 186 -20.50 -5.39 25.32
N GLU A 187 -21.42 -4.76 26.05
CA GLU A 187 -22.18 -5.39 27.15
C GLU A 187 -23.02 -6.57 26.70
N SER A 188 -23.64 -6.48 25.51
CA SER A 188 -24.54 -7.51 24.96
C SER A 188 -23.83 -8.61 24.16
N THR A 189 -22.61 -8.36 23.70
CA THR A 189 -21.86 -9.23 22.79
C THR A 189 -20.55 -9.72 23.40
N GLY A 190 -20.17 -9.17 24.56
CA GLY A 190 -18.93 -9.47 25.26
C GLY A 190 -18.76 -10.98 25.57
N GLY A 191 -17.49 -11.41 25.57
CA GLY A 191 -17.13 -12.81 25.83
C GLY A 191 -16.96 -13.68 24.58
N ALA A 192 -17.36 -13.23 23.39
CA ALA A 192 -17.14 -13.96 22.14
C ALA A 192 -15.76 -13.68 21.51
N TYR A 193 -14.70 -13.51 22.32
CA TYR A 193 -13.35 -13.09 21.89
C TYR A 193 -12.78 -14.00 20.81
N GLY A 194 -12.75 -15.32 21.05
CA GLY A 194 -12.11 -16.25 20.11
C GLY A 194 -12.72 -16.21 18.71
N PRO A 195 -14.03 -16.47 18.57
CA PRO A 195 -14.71 -16.41 17.28
C PRO A 195 -14.64 -15.05 16.61
N ALA A 196 -14.78 -13.93 17.36
CA ALA A 196 -14.77 -12.59 16.79
C ALA A 196 -13.42 -12.25 16.15
N TYR A 197 -12.31 -12.47 16.86
CA TYR A 197 -10.98 -12.23 16.31
C TYR A 197 -10.61 -13.21 15.20
N LEU A 198 -11.06 -14.46 15.26
CA LEU A 198 -10.89 -15.41 14.16
C LEU A 198 -11.63 -14.94 12.89
N VAL A 199 -12.88 -14.51 13.02
CA VAL A 199 -13.65 -14.00 11.89
C VAL A 199 -13.03 -12.72 11.34
N GLY A 200 -12.64 -11.77 12.19
CA GLY A 200 -11.93 -10.56 11.76
C GLY A 200 -10.63 -10.89 11.02
N GLY A 201 -9.81 -11.78 11.56
CA GLY A 201 -8.57 -12.24 10.91
C GLY A 201 -8.82 -12.97 9.60
N LEU A 202 -9.86 -13.83 9.53
CA LEU A 202 -10.25 -14.53 8.32
C LEU A 202 -10.71 -13.56 7.22
N LEU A 203 -11.48 -12.53 7.56
CA LEU A 203 -11.94 -11.52 6.62
C LEU A 203 -10.75 -10.72 6.04
N PHE A 204 -9.79 -10.31 6.87
CA PHE A 204 -8.54 -9.72 6.36
C PHE A 204 -7.77 -10.68 5.46
N PHE A 205 -7.67 -11.96 5.86
CA PHE A 205 -6.98 -12.98 5.07
C PHE A 205 -7.62 -13.18 3.70
N LEU A 206 -8.96 -13.29 3.64
CA LEU A 206 -9.71 -13.48 2.40
C LEU A 206 -9.54 -12.32 1.40
N VAL A 207 -9.30 -11.10 1.88
CA VAL A 207 -9.01 -9.94 1.02
C VAL A 207 -7.53 -9.87 0.66
N CYS A 208 -6.64 -9.97 1.63
CA CYS A 208 -5.21 -9.74 1.44
C CYS A 208 -4.51 -10.90 0.71
N TYR A 209 -4.90 -12.15 0.98
CA TYR A 209 -4.23 -13.33 0.42
C TYR A 209 -4.34 -13.42 -1.11
N PRO A 210 -5.52 -13.26 -1.75
CA PRO A 210 -5.60 -13.26 -3.21
C PRO A 210 -4.76 -12.17 -3.87
N LEU A 211 -4.74 -10.95 -3.29
CA LEU A 211 -3.93 -9.85 -3.77
C LEU A 211 -2.43 -10.18 -3.69
N SER A 212 -1.98 -10.73 -2.57
CA SER A 212 -0.59 -11.15 -2.39
C SER A 212 -0.20 -12.26 -3.36
N MET A 213 -1.09 -13.23 -3.61
CA MET A 213 -0.86 -14.26 -4.63
C MET A 213 -0.73 -13.68 -6.05
N MET A 214 -1.55 -12.69 -6.39
CA MET A 214 -1.45 -12.00 -7.68
C MET A 214 -0.10 -11.31 -7.83
N ALA A 215 0.35 -10.55 -6.82
CA ALA A 215 1.66 -9.90 -6.82
C ALA A 215 2.79 -10.90 -7.05
N GLY A 216 2.81 -12.01 -6.30
CA GLY A 216 3.83 -13.04 -6.41
C GLY A 216 3.82 -13.79 -7.76
N ARG A 217 2.64 -13.95 -8.39
CA ARG A 217 2.56 -14.53 -9.73
C ARG A 217 3.10 -13.58 -10.81
N TRP A 218 2.80 -12.28 -10.71
CA TRP A 218 3.31 -11.27 -11.64
C TRP A 218 4.83 -11.12 -11.53
N GLU A 219 5.35 -11.07 -10.31
CA GLU A 219 6.78 -10.99 -10.07
C GLU A 219 7.55 -12.18 -10.69
N ARG A 220 7.03 -13.41 -10.49
CA ARG A 220 7.62 -14.61 -11.10
C ARG A 220 7.62 -14.54 -12.62
N ARG A 221 6.51 -14.16 -13.24
CA ARG A 221 6.41 -14.02 -14.69
C ARG A 221 7.38 -12.98 -15.26
N LEU A 222 7.59 -11.86 -14.54
CA LEU A 222 8.56 -10.86 -14.97
C LEU A 222 9.99 -11.41 -14.91
N LYS A 223 10.37 -12.04 -13.79
CA LYS A 223 11.70 -12.66 -13.63
C LYS A 223 11.98 -13.77 -14.65
N GLU A 224 11.00 -14.62 -14.94
CA GLU A 224 11.12 -15.67 -15.95
C GLU A 224 11.36 -15.09 -17.34
N ARG A 225 10.63 -14.03 -17.71
CA ARG A 225 10.79 -13.36 -19.00
C ARG A 225 12.17 -12.70 -19.13
N ASP A 226 12.63 -12.01 -18.08
CA ASP A 226 13.95 -11.38 -18.10
C ASP A 226 15.06 -12.43 -18.24
N ARG A 227 14.93 -13.57 -17.55
CA ARG A 227 15.86 -14.69 -17.66
C ARG A 227 15.92 -15.27 -19.08
N GLN A 228 14.77 -15.46 -19.74
CA GLN A 228 14.71 -15.97 -21.12
C GLN A 228 15.40 -15.02 -22.10
N VAL A 229 15.25 -13.71 -21.93
CA VAL A 229 15.92 -12.71 -22.78
C VAL A 229 17.43 -12.77 -22.60
N VAL A 230 17.93 -12.88 -21.37
CA VAL A 230 19.37 -12.99 -21.10
C VAL A 230 19.95 -14.27 -21.73
N THR A 231 19.29 -15.40 -21.53
CA THR A 231 19.76 -16.69 -22.13
C THR A 231 19.78 -16.65 -23.68
N ALA A 232 18.76 -16.04 -24.29
CA ALA A 232 18.72 -15.89 -25.74
C ALA A 232 19.84 -15.01 -26.31
N ILE A 233 20.26 -13.98 -25.58
CA ILE A 233 21.38 -13.09 -25.95
C ILE A 233 22.70 -13.87 -25.83
N GLU A 234 22.90 -14.60 -24.73
CA GLU A 234 24.11 -15.41 -24.51
C GLU A 234 24.28 -16.51 -25.57
N GLU A 235 23.18 -17.15 -26.03
CA GLU A 235 23.19 -18.14 -27.10
C GLU A 235 23.55 -17.53 -28.47
N GLN A 236 23.07 -16.28 -28.73
CA GLN A 236 23.44 -15.57 -29.97
C GLN A 236 24.91 -15.16 -30.00
N GLU A 237 25.42 -14.59 -28.90
CA GLU A 237 26.85 -14.21 -28.82
C GLU A 237 27.78 -15.42 -28.85
N GLY A 238 27.39 -16.53 -28.23
CA GLY A 238 28.17 -17.79 -28.28
C GLY A 238 28.14 -18.47 -29.67
N GLY A 239 27.06 -18.30 -30.42
CA GLY A 239 26.94 -18.82 -31.79
C GLY A 239 27.74 -18.03 -32.84
N ASP A 240 27.91 -16.74 -32.66
CA ASP A 240 28.69 -15.88 -33.57
C ASP A 240 30.22 -15.99 -33.34
N ALA A 241 30.63 -16.63 -32.23
CA ALA A 241 32.05 -16.82 -31.86
C ALA A 241 32.62 -18.19 -32.28
N ALA A 242 31.80 -19.07 -32.87
CA ALA A 242 32.18 -20.42 -33.32
C ALA A 242 32.21 -20.51 -34.86
#